data_811542daddafcf3745aafc5b15410957
#
_entry.id   811542daddafcf3745aafc5b15410957
#
_cell.length_a   1.000
_cell.length_b   1.000
_cell.length_c   1.000
_cell.angle_alpha   90.00
_cell.angle_beta   90.00
_cell.angle_gamma   90.00
#
_symmetry.space_group_name_H-M   'P 1'
#
loop_
_entity.id
_entity.type
_entity.pdbx_description
1 polymer ?
#
loop_
_entity_poly.entity_id
_entity_poly.type
_entity_poly.pdbx_seq_one_letter_code
_entity_poly.pdbx_strand_id
1 'polypeptide(L)'
;MSILTDISENLQRGKAKIVKELVQQAIDEGIPVQQILDEGLLSGMGVIGEKFKNNEVFVPEVLVAARAMNMGAQLLKPLMADAGVAAAGKVCIGTVKGDLHDIGKNLVKMMMEGKGLEVVDLGTDVAPETYVQTAVAVSYTHLTLPTKA
;
A
#
# COMPACT_ATOMS: atom_id res chain seq x y z
N MET A 1 -15.58 -19.10 -8.64
CA MET A 1 -14.53 -18.07 -8.67
C MET A 1 -13.43 -18.45 -7.69
N SER A 2 -12.21 -17.99 -7.91
CA SER A 2 -11.14 -18.32 -6.97
C SER A 2 -11.20 -17.40 -5.75
N ILE A 3 -10.71 -17.85 -4.61
CA ILE A 3 -10.61 -17.05 -3.40
C ILE A 3 -9.81 -15.76 -3.62
N LEU A 4 -8.83 -15.79 -4.52
CA LEU A 4 -8.02 -14.61 -4.87
C LEU A 4 -8.87 -13.55 -5.60
N THR A 5 -9.77 -13.97 -6.48
CA THR A 5 -10.73 -13.08 -7.12
C THR A 5 -11.68 -12.46 -6.08
N ASP A 6 -12.16 -13.26 -5.15
CA ASP A 6 -13.04 -12.78 -4.07
C ASP A 6 -12.33 -11.75 -3.18
N ILE A 7 -11.05 -11.97 -2.87
CA ILE A 7 -10.22 -10.99 -2.14
C ILE A 7 -10.17 -9.67 -2.93
N SER A 8 -9.82 -9.72 -4.21
CA SER A 8 -9.71 -8.54 -5.07
C SER A 8 -11.02 -7.75 -5.16
N GLU A 9 -12.15 -8.44 -5.39
CA GLU A 9 -13.45 -7.78 -5.49
C GLU A 9 -13.92 -7.15 -4.17
N ASN A 10 -13.73 -7.83 -3.05
CA ASN A 10 -14.12 -7.30 -1.75
C ASN A 10 -13.21 -6.14 -1.32
N LEU A 11 -11.94 -6.18 -1.69
CA LEU A 11 -11.01 -5.06 -1.49
C LEU A 11 -11.49 -3.81 -2.26
N GLN A 12 -11.85 -3.98 -3.53
CA GLN A 12 -12.37 -2.88 -4.35
C GLN A 12 -13.64 -2.25 -3.75
N ARG A 13 -14.45 -3.05 -3.06
CA ARG A 13 -15.65 -2.58 -2.35
C ARG A 13 -15.35 -2.02 -0.96
N GLY A 14 -14.09 -2.01 -0.53
CA GLY A 14 -13.68 -1.51 0.78
C GLY A 14 -14.11 -2.37 1.96
N LYS A 15 -14.44 -3.64 1.75
CA LYS A 15 -14.93 -4.56 2.79
C LYS A 15 -13.76 -5.18 3.56
N ALA A 16 -13.08 -4.37 4.37
CA ALA A 16 -11.84 -4.72 5.04
C ALA A 16 -11.93 -6.00 5.90
N LYS A 17 -13.04 -6.18 6.62
CA LYS A 17 -13.25 -7.36 7.46
C LYS A 17 -13.31 -8.64 6.63
N ILE A 18 -14.06 -8.60 5.53
CA ILE A 18 -14.21 -9.75 4.62
C ILE A 18 -12.87 -10.06 3.96
N VAL A 19 -12.12 -9.04 3.50
CA VAL A 19 -10.79 -9.22 2.94
C VAL A 19 -9.86 -9.92 3.93
N LYS A 20 -9.87 -9.50 5.19
CA LYS A 20 -9.08 -10.14 6.24
C LYS A 20 -9.42 -11.63 6.41
N GLU A 21 -10.71 -11.94 6.46
CA GLU A 21 -11.20 -13.32 6.60
C GLU A 21 -10.79 -14.19 5.39
N LEU A 22 -10.94 -13.67 4.17
CA LEU A 22 -10.58 -14.37 2.95
C LEU A 22 -9.06 -14.56 2.82
N VAL A 23 -8.27 -13.59 3.23
CA VAL A 23 -6.79 -13.73 3.25
C VAL A 23 -6.39 -14.81 4.24
N GLN A 24 -6.98 -14.85 5.43
CA GLN A 24 -6.73 -15.92 6.39
C GLN A 24 -7.10 -17.29 5.82
N GLN A 25 -8.25 -17.39 5.19
CA GLN A 25 -8.66 -18.64 4.54
C GLN A 25 -7.68 -19.06 3.44
N ALA A 26 -7.22 -18.14 2.61
CA ALA A 26 -6.24 -18.42 1.57
C ALA A 26 -4.91 -18.94 2.15
N ILE A 27 -4.48 -18.38 3.29
CA ILE A 27 -3.30 -18.86 4.01
C ILE A 27 -3.53 -20.30 4.50
N ASP A 28 -4.68 -20.57 5.10
CA ASP A 28 -5.03 -21.89 5.66
C ASP A 28 -5.15 -22.95 4.55
N GLU A 29 -5.57 -22.55 3.36
CA GLU A 29 -5.62 -23.43 2.17
C GLU A 29 -4.23 -23.67 1.55
N GLY A 30 -3.19 -23.05 2.06
CA GLY A 30 -1.82 -23.22 1.60
C GLY A 30 -1.47 -22.49 0.31
N ILE A 31 -2.24 -21.46 -0.06
CA ILE A 31 -1.92 -20.64 -1.23
C ILE A 31 -0.64 -19.86 -0.95
N PRO A 32 0.33 -19.81 -1.90
CA PRO A 32 1.57 -19.08 -1.68
C PRO A 32 1.33 -17.60 -1.33
N VAL A 33 2.06 -17.10 -0.34
CA VAL A 33 1.93 -15.72 0.15
C VAL A 33 2.09 -14.69 -0.97
N GLN A 34 3.07 -14.91 -1.84
CA GLN A 34 3.29 -14.05 -3.01
C GLN A 34 2.06 -13.99 -3.91
N GLN A 35 1.42 -15.10 -4.15
CA GLN A 35 0.23 -15.19 -4.99
C GLN A 35 -0.97 -14.48 -4.35
N ILE A 36 -1.17 -14.63 -3.03
CA ILE A 36 -2.21 -13.91 -2.29
C ILE A 36 -1.98 -12.40 -2.41
N LEU A 37 -0.74 -11.96 -2.25
CA LEU A 37 -0.38 -10.55 -2.36
C LEU A 37 -0.64 -10.02 -3.78
N ASP A 38 -0.08 -10.66 -4.79
CA ASP A 38 -0.11 -10.16 -6.17
C ASP A 38 -1.51 -10.27 -6.80
N GLU A 39 -2.12 -11.44 -6.77
CA GLU A 39 -3.39 -11.70 -7.46
C GLU A 39 -4.62 -11.32 -6.62
N GLY A 40 -4.50 -11.33 -5.31
CA GLY A 40 -5.57 -10.92 -4.40
C GLY A 40 -5.54 -9.42 -4.09
N LEU A 41 -4.54 -8.99 -3.33
CA LEU A 41 -4.50 -7.63 -2.79
C LEU A 41 -4.03 -6.58 -3.81
N LEU A 42 -2.87 -6.76 -4.42
CA LEU A 42 -2.31 -5.77 -5.34
C LEU A 42 -3.14 -5.65 -6.61
N SER A 43 -3.69 -6.75 -7.12
CA SER A 43 -4.61 -6.75 -8.25
C SER A 43 -5.82 -5.85 -7.98
N GLY A 44 -6.45 -6.01 -6.81
CA GLY A 44 -7.60 -5.19 -6.40
C GLY A 44 -7.26 -3.70 -6.30
N MET A 45 -6.11 -3.36 -5.69
CA MET A 45 -5.66 -1.97 -5.62
C MET A 45 -5.29 -1.40 -6.99
N GLY A 46 -4.77 -2.23 -7.89
CA GLY A 46 -4.50 -1.83 -9.27
C GLY A 46 -5.77 -1.36 -9.99
N VAL A 47 -6.87 -2.10 -9.84
CA VAL A 47 -8.17 -1.72 -10.41
C VAL A 47 -8.67 -0.40 -9.80
N ILE A 48 -8.57 -0.24 -8.49
CA ILE A 48 -8.95 1.02 -7.82
C ILE A 48 -8.09 2.19 -8.32
N GLY A 49 -6.79 1.97 -8.50
CA GLY A 49 -5.87 2.98 -9.05
C GLY A 49 -6.26 3.44 -10.46
N GLU A 50 -6.61 2.50 -11.34
CA GLU A 50 -7.07 2.83 -12.70
C GLU A 50 -8.41 3.58 -12.66
N LYS A 51 -9.35 3.14 -11.84
CA LYS A 51 -10.63 3.84 -11.67
C LYS A 51 -10.44 5.27 -11.12
N PHE A 52 -9.52 5.45 -10.18
CA PHE A 52 -9.19 6.76 -9.64
C PHE A 52 -8.58 7.67 -10.71
N LYS A 53 -7.65 7.15 -11.51
CA LYS A 53 -7.05 7.87 -12.64
C LYS A 53 -8.11 8.31 -13.66
N ASN A 54 -9.11 7.49 -13.91
CA ASN A 54 -10.18 7.76 -14.86
C ASN A 54 -11.35 8.57 -14.27
N ASN A 55 -11.25 9.03 -13.02
CA ASN A 55 -12.30 9.75 -12.29
C ASN A 55 -13.58 8.93 -12.07
N GLU A 56 -13.48 7.61 -12.06
CA GLU A 56 -14.61 6.71 -11.80
C GLU A 56 -14.86 6.49 -10.31
N VAL A 57 -13.82 6.67 -9.49
CA VAL A 57 -13.90 6.66 -8.03
C VAL A 57 -13.19 7.89 -7.46
N PHE A 58 -13.54 8.26 -6.24
CA PHE A 58 -12.99 9.43 -5.56
C PHE A 58 -12.17 9.02 -4.33
N VAL A 59 -11.56 10.01 -3.67
CA VAL A 59 -10.67 9.77 -2.52
C VAL A 59 -11.30 8.87 -1.45
N PRO A 60 -12.59 9.03 -1.04
CA PRO A 60 -13.17 8.14 -0.03
C PRO A 60 -13.13 6.66 -0.41
N GLU A 61 -13.40 6.31 -1.67
CA GLU A 61 -13.37 4.92 -2.14
C GLU A 61 -11.95 4.36 -2.15
N VAL A 62 -10.97 5.19 -2.52
CA VAL A 62 -9.55 4.80 -2.48
C VAL A 62 -9.12 4.52 -1.04
N LEU A 63 -9.53 5.36 -0.09
CA LEU A 63 -9.18 5.21 1.33
C LEU A 63 -9.74 3.92 1.93
N VAL A 64 -11.00 3.57 1.63
CA VAL A 64 -11.58 2.33 2.16
C VAL A 64 -10.97 1.09 1.51
N ALA A 65 -10.63 1.15 0.22
CA ALA A 65 -9.93 0.07 -0.45
C ALA A 65 -8.51 -0.12 0.12
N ALA A 66 -7.78 0.97 0.34
CA ALA A 66 -6.43 0.93 0.94
C ALA A 66 -6.47 0.38 2.37
N ARG A 67 -7.50 0.73 3.15
CA ARG A 67 -7.71 0.15 4.48
C ARG A 67 -7.93 -1.36 4.40
N ALA A 68 -8.75 -1.81 3.46
CA ALA A 68 -8.99 -3.24 3.25
C ALA A 68 -7.70 -3.97 2.88
N MET A 69 -6.91 -3.40 1.97
CA MET A 69 -5.62 -3.93 1.59
C MET A 69 -4.68 -4.04 2.79
N ASN A 70 -4.55 -2.98 3.58
CA ASN A 70 -3.67 -2.98 4.75
C ASN A 70 -4.06 -4.04 5.77
N MET A 71 -5.35 -4.26 6.00
CA MET A 71 -5.81 -5.31 6.91
C MET A 71 -5.45 -6.71 6.42
N GLY A 72 -5.57 -6.97 5.12
CA GLY A 72 -5.12 -8.22 4.52
C GLY A 72 -3.61 -8.37 4.55
N ALA A 73 -2.88 -7.33 4.20
CA ALA A 73 -1.42 -7.32 4.18
C ALA A 73 -0.79 -7.56 5.56
N GLN A 74 -1.43 -7.10 6.63
CA GLN A 74 -0.94 -7.35 8.00
C GLN A 74 -0.84 -8.84 8.33
N LEU A 75 -1.73 -9.67 7.79
CA LEU A 75 -1.68 -11.12 7.96
C LEU A 75 -0.54 -11.74 7.16
N LEU A 76 -0.18 -11.16 6.03
CA LEU A 76 0.88 -11.66 5.16
C LEU A 76 2.28 -11.24 5.60
N LYS A 77 2.44 -10.10 6.30
CA LYS A 77 3.76 -9.54 6.66
C LYS A 77 4.69 -10.54 7.33
N PRO A 78 4.30 -11.25 8.41
CA PRO A 78 5.18 -12.23 9.04
C PRO A 78 5.55 -13.37 8.09
N LEU A 79 4.60 -13.81 7.27
CA LEU A 79 4.79 -14.91 6.33
C LEU A 79 5.65 -14.48 5.13
N MET A 80 5.58 -13.22 4.72
CA MET A 80 6.43 -12.66 3.66
C MET A 80 7.90 -12.67 4.05
N ALA A 81 8.22 -12.32 5.29
CA ALA A 81 9.57 -12.37 5.81
C ALA A 81 10.12 -13.80 5.78
N ASP A 82 9.33 -14.77 6.22
CA ASP A 82 9.70 -16.19 6.25
C ASP A 82 9.83 -16.78 4.83
N ALA A 83 8.99 -16.33 3.89
CA ALA A 83 9.01 -16.78 2.49
C ALA A 83 10.07 -16.09 1.62
N GLY A 84 10.78 -15.09 2.15
CA GLY A 84 11.77 -14.32 1.40
C GLY A 84 11.14 -13.38 0.36
N VAL A 85 9.86 -13.04 0.51
CA VAL A 85 9.17 -12.10 -0.37
C VAL A 85 9.62 -10.67 -0.03
N ALA A 86 10.23 -10.00 -1.00
CA ALA A 86 10.68 -8.62 -0.86
C ALA A 86 9.64 -7.65 -1.46
N ALA A 87 9.59 -6.43 -0.93
CA ALA A 87 8.86 -5.34 -1.55
C ALA A 87 9.48 -5.01 -2.92
N ALA A 88 8.67 -4.49 -3.86
CA ALA A 88 9.14 -4.09 -5.18
C ALA A 88 10.17 -2.96 -5.12
N GLY A 89 10.21 -2.20 -4.04
CA GLY A 89 11.19 -1.15 -3.76
C GLY A 89 10.88 -0.45 -2.45
N LYS A 90 11.76 0.45 -2.05
CA LYS A 90 11.58 1.28 -0.86
C LYS A 90 11.46 2.75 -1.24
N VAL A 91 10.52 3.44 -0.64
CA VAL A 91 10.27 4.86 -0.88
C VAL A 91 10.24 5.60 0.44
N CYS A 92 10.88 6.76 0.46
CA CYS A 92 10.80 7.71 1.56
C CYS A 92 9.89 8.86 1.12
N ILE A 93 8.87 9.18 1.89
CA ILE A 93 7.92 10.24 1.60
C ILE A 93 7.74 11.14 2.80
N GLY A 94 7.61 12.43 2.56
CA GLY A 94 7.33 13.41 3.61
C GLY A 94 6.82 14.71 3.04
N THR A 95 6.31 15.56 3.91
CA THR A 95 5.95 16.94 3.57
C THR A 95 7.10 17.86 3.93
N VAL A 96 7.48 18.73 3.02
CA VAL A 96 8.66 19.59 3.14
C VAL A 96 8.56 20.54 4.34
N LYS A 97 9.73 20.99 4.80
CA LYS A 97 9.83 21.96 5.90
C LYS A 97 8.98 23.20 5.64
N GLY A 98 8.25 23.61 6.65
CA GLY A 98 7.34 24.74 6.59
C GLY A 98 5.95 24.40 6.07
N ASP A 99 5.69 23.14 5.75
CA ASP A 99 4.39 22.68 5.28
C ASP A 99 3.84 21.58 6.20
N LEU A 100 2.58 21.68 6.57
CA LEU A 100 1.88 20.75 7.46
C LEU A 100 0.81 19.93 6.73
N HIS A 101 0.68 20.07 5.41
CA HIS A 101 -0.29 19.30 4.64
C HIS A 101 0.11 17.82 4.60
N ASP A 102 -0.81 16.95 4.93
CA ASP A 102 -0.55 15.50 4.95
C ASP A 102 -1.57 14.65 4.21
N ILE A 103 -2.74 15.19 3.90
CA ILE A 103 -3.81 14.43 3.22
C ILE A 103 -3.34 13.91 1.88
N GLY A 104 -2.79 14.79 1.04
CA GLY A 104 -2.25 14.40 -0.27
C GLY A 104 -1.07 13.44 -0.18
N LYS A 105 -0.17 13.70 0.78
CA LYS A 105 0.97 12.81 1.07
C LYS A 105 0.49 11.41 1.45
N ASN A 106 -0.48 11.30 2.33
CA ASN A 106 -1.01 10.02 2.78
C ASN A 106 -1.71 9.26 1.66
N LEU A 107 -2.40 9.97 0.76
CA LEU A 107 -3.01 9.36 -0.42
C LEU A 107 -1.95 8.77 -1.35
N VAL A 108 -0.89 9.51 -1.64
CA VAL A 108 0.24 9.03 -2.46
C VAL A 108 0.90 7.83 -1.80
N LYS A 109 1.14 7.88 -0.50
CA LYS A 109 1.66 6.77 0.29
C LYS A 109 0.82 5.50 0.11
N MET A 110 -0.50 5.61 0.27
CA MET A 110 -1.42 4.47 0.13
C MET A 110 -1.38 3.89 -1.29
N MET A 111 -1.31 4.72 -2.30
CA MET A 111 -1.23 4.27 -3.70
C MET A 111 0.09 3.57 -3.99
N MET A 112 1.19 4.04 -3.44
CA MET A 112 2.50 3.38 -3.57
C MET A 112 2.52 2.04 -2.83
N GLU A 113 1.99 1.97 -1.62
CA GLU A 113 1.85 0.71 -0.87
C GLU A 113 0.98 -0.28 -1.63
N GLY A 114 -0.08 0.21 -2.30
CA GLY A 114 -0.94 -0.58 -3.17
C GLY A 114 -0.25 -1.14 -4.41
N LYS A 115 0.91 -0.66 -4.76
CA LYS A 115 1.77 -1.21 -5.83
C LYS A 115 2.90 -2.12 -5.29
N GLY A 116 2.86 -2.45 -4.02
CA GLY A 116 3.86 -3.33 -3.41
C GLY A 116 5.13 -2.64 -2.96
N LEU A 117 5.16 -1.31 -2.90
CA LEU A 117 6.30 -0.55 -2.41
C LEU A 117 6.28 -0.46 -0.88
N GLU A 118 7.44 -0.56 -0.25
CA GLU A 118 7.59 -0.24 1.16
C GLU A 118 7.77 1.28 1.28
N VAL A 119 6.88 1.94 2.01
CA VAL A 119 6.90 3.40 2.17
C VAL A 119 7.23 3.77 3.60
N VAL A 120 8.29 4.54 3.78
CA VAL A 120 8.65 5.15 5.07
C VAL A 120 8.15 6.59 5.07
N ASP A 121 7.18 6.86 5.93
CA ASP A 121 6.56 8.18 6.08
C ASP A 121 7.33 8.98 7.12
N LEU A 122 7.95 10.07 6.68
CA LEU A 122 8.70 10.98 7.55
C LEU A 122 7.81 12.02 8.23
N GLY A 123 6.53 12.09 7.85
CA GLY A 123 5.60 13.05 8.43
C GLY A 123 5.55 14.38 7.70
N THR A 124 5.22 15.43 8.45
CA THR A 124 5.13 16.80 7.96
C THR A 124 6.28 17.66 8.51
N ASP A 125 6.50 18.81 7.90
CA ASP A 125 7.56 19.76 8.33
C ASP A 125 8.94 19.09 8.39
N VAL A 126 9.28 18.31 7.35
CA VAL A 126 10.51 17.52 7.32
C VAL A 126 11.65 18.30 6.69
N ALA A 127 12.76 18.43 7.40
CA ALA A 127 13.96 19.08 6.89
C ALA A 127 14.61 18.28 5.76
N PRO A 128 15.23 18.95 4.77
CA PRO A 128 15.91 18.24 3.66
C PRO A 128 16.94 17.21 4.13
N GLU A 129 17.67 17.50 5.18
CA GLU A 129 18.68 16.60 5.76
C GLU A 129 18.09 15.28 6.24
N THR A 130 16.87 15.30 6.74
CA THR A 130 16.17 14.08 7.19
C THR A 130 15.89 13.13 6.04
N TYR A 131 15.52 13.65 4.86
CA TYR A 131 15.34 12.84 3.66
C TYR A 131 16.64 12.16 3.26
N VAL A 132 17.73 12.92 3.22
CA VAL A 132 19.05 12.40 2.83
C VAL A 132 19.52 11.33 3.81
N GLN A 133 19.44 11.60 5.11
CA GLN A 133 19.85 10.64 6.15
C GLN A 133 19.04 9.35 6.10
N THR A 134 17.73 9.46 5.91
CA THR A 134 16.85 8.31 5.81
C THR A 134 17.14 7.47 4.55
N ALA A 135 17.36 8.14 3.41
CA ALA A 135 17.70 7.47 2.16
C ALA A 135 19.02 6.69 2.27
N VAL A 136 20.03 7.28 2.90
CA VAL A 136 21.34 6.63 3.12
C VAL A 136 21.20 5.45 4.10
N ALA A 137 20.48 5.62 5.20
CA ALA A 137 20.36 4.60 6.25
C ALA A 137 19.68 3.31 5.78
N VAL A 138 18.75 3.39 4.84
CA VAL A 138 17.94 2.24 4.39
C VAL A 138 18.15 1.87 2.93
N SER A 139 19.09 2.50 2.25
CA SER A 139 19.42 2.23 0.84
C SER A 139 18.20 2.32 -0.08
N TYR A 140 17.49 3.44 -0.01
CA TYR A 140 16.33 3.67 -0.87
C TYR A 140 16.71 3.72 -2.35
N THR A 141 15.88 3.14 -3.19
CA THR A 141 16.02 3.21 -4.64
C THR A 141 15.43 4.49 -5.23
N HIS A 142 14.51 5.13 -4.50
CA HIS A 142 13.80 6.32 -4.95
C HIS A 142 13.35 7.21 -3.79
N LEU A 143 13.47 8.52 -3.97
CA LEU A 143 13.05 9.54 -3.02
C LEU A 143 11.96 10.39 -3.65
N THR A 144 10.83 10.56 -2.96
CA THR A 144 9.71 11.36 -3.43
C THR A 144 9.33 12.44 -2.43
N LEU A 145 9.20 13.67 -2.93
CA LEU A 145 8.70 14.80 -2.18
C LEU A 145 7.32 15.18 -2.72
N PRO A 146 6.25 15.19 -1.89
CA PRO A 146 4.97 15.71 -2.32
C PRO A 146 5.09 17.19 -2.69
N THR A 147 4.51 17.56 -3.81
CA THR A 147 4.47 18.95 -4.21
C THR A 147 3.48 19.71 -3.35
N LYS A 148 3.82 20.94 -3.03
CA LYS A 148 2.93 21.86 -2.34
C LYS A 148 1.75 22.17 -3.26
N ALA A 149 0.56 21.84 -2.81
CA ALA A 149 -0.65 22.10 -3.58
C ALA A 149 -1.09 23.56 -3.45
#